data_d1b2415828b730a1e2d350071c28dde5
#
_entry.id   d1b2415828b730a1e2d350071c28dde5
#
_cell.length_a   1.000
_cell.length_b   1.000
_cell.length_c   1.000
_cell.angle_alpha   90.00
_cell.angle_beta   90.00
_cell.angle_gamma   90.00
#
_symmetry.space_group_name_H-M   'P 1'
#
loop_
_entity.id
_entity.type
_entity.pdbx_description
1 polymer ?
#
loop_
_entity_poly.entity_id
_entity_poly.type
_entity_poly.pdbx_seq_one_letter_code
_entity_poly.pdbx_strand_id
1 'polypeptide(L)'
;MSAAELRQEHIAFQANLYESNNPTRRWLHNVRRDWVIQALDHVTPSQAHFLEIGIGCGIYTHLMASRGKVFAIDINSAFVEAANQIPNVVAQVSDITIDRFDPVHDVALCSEVLEHVRDSASALKNIYASLKPGGYLVLTTPNSYSTVELTARLLSFGLVVKLARLIYGESVDDLGHINRMTRSQLRTQIDAAGFEVVRQENIAFYLPVIAEFCGDLGVRICQWFARRLAGSRLAPLLWTQCWVLRRPKP
;
A
#
# COMPACT_ATOMS: atom_id res chain seq x y z
N MET A 1 -14.44 -18.74 -18.19
CA MET A 1 -13.12 -18.37 -17.67
C MET A 1 -12.74 -19.36 -16.57
N SER A 2 -11.60 -20.01 -16.66
CA SER A 2 -11.12 -20.90 -15.60
C SER A 2 -10.62 -20.12 -14.39
N ALA A 3 -10.52 -20.76 -13.23
CA ALA A 3 -9.94 -20.11 -12.04
C ALA A 3 -8.49 -19.66 -12.26
N ALA A 4 -7.75 -20.32 -13.15
CA ALA A 4 -6.38 -19.96 -13.53
C ALA A 4 -6.34 -18.70 -14.40
N GLU A 5 -7.27 -18.52 -15.33
CA GLU A 5 -7.40 -17.32 -16.17
C GLU A 5 -7.76 -16.09 -15.31
N LEU A 6 -8.72 -16.21 -14.39
CA LEU A 6 -9.06 -15.16 -13.43
C LEU A 6 -7.86 -14.75 -12.55
N ARG A 7 -7.04 -15.72 -12.15
CA ARG A 7 -5.83 -15.46 -11.38
C ARG A 7 -4.81 -14.62 -12.14
N GLN A 8 -4.53 -15.01 -13.39
CA GLN A 8 -3.59 -14.29 -14.24
C GLN A 8 -4.07 -12.87 -14.53
N GLU A 9 -5.38 -12.68 -14.73
CA GLU A 9 -5.96 -11.35 -14.92
C GLU A 9 -5.78 -10.44 -13.70
N HIS A 10 -6.00 -10.93 -12.47
CA HIS A 10 -5.81 -10.12 -11.26
C HIS A 10 -4.34 -9.72 -11.03
N ILE A 11 -3.41 -10.65 -11.23
CA ILE A 11 -1.97 -10.36 -11.13
C ILE A 11 -1.55 -9.37 -12.22
N ALA A 12 -1.97 -9.61 -13.46
CA ALA A 12 -1.66 -8.74 -14.59
C ALA A 12 -2.27 -7.33 -14.42
N PHE A 13 -3.49 -7.23 -13.90
CA PHE A 13 -4.12 -5.94 -13.61
C PHE A 13 -3.28 -5.12 -12.65
N GLN A 14 -2.85 -5.69 -11.51
CA GLN A 14 -2.02 -4.96 -10.55
C GLN A 14 -0.63 -4.63 -11.11
N ALA A 15 0.00 -5.54 -11.86
CA ALA A 15 1.27 -5.27 -12.52
C ALA A 15 1.15 -4.12 -13.55
N ASN A 16 0.06 -4.08 -14.31
CA ASN A 16 -0.21 -3.04 -15.29
C ASN A 16 -0.37 -1.63 -14.68
N LEU A 17 -0.66 -1.49 -13.38
CA LEU A 17 -0.69 -0.18 -12.72
C LEU A 17 0.68 0.51 -12.76
N TYR A 18 1.76 -0.26 -12.66
CA TYR A 18 3.14 0.25 -12.69
C TYR A 18 3.63 0.54 -14.11
N GLU A 19 2.99 -0.05 -15.12
CA GLU A 19 3.29 0.11 -16.55
C GLU A 19 2.18 0.86 -17.31
N SER A 20 1.25 1.46 -16.58
CA SER A 20 0.07 2.13 -17.16
C SER A 20 0.44 3.08 -18.30
N ASN A 21 -0.34 3.04 -19.37
CA ASN A 21 -0.22 3.98 -20.49
C ASN A 21 -0.53 5.43 -20.07
N ASN A 22 -1.31 5.62 -18.98
CA ASN A 22 -1.50 6.94 -18.39
C ASN A 22 -0.26 7.32 -17.58
N PRO A 23 0.51 8.34 -17.99
CA PRO A 23 1.77 8.69 -17.36
C PRO A 23 1.62 9.14 -15.92
N THR A 24 0.49 9.75 -15.54
CA THR A 24 0.25 10.18 -14.16
C THR A 24 -0.07 9.00 -13.26
N ARG A 25 -0.90 8.05 -13.69
CA ARG A 25 -1.17 6.82 -12.94
C ARG A 25 0.11 6.02 -12.75
N ARG A 26 0.88 5.82 -13.82
CA ARG A 26 2.18 5.15 -13.77
C ARG A 26 3.12 5.84 -12.77
N TRP A 27 3.21 7.17 -12.79
CA TRP A 27 4.03 7.92 -11.85
C TRP A 27 3.59 7.71 -10.40
N LEU A 28 2.29 7.75 -10.08
CA LEU A 28 1.76 7.55 -8.73
C LEU A 28 2.20 6.23 -8.13
N HIS A 29 1.97 5.12 -8.86
CA HIS A 29 2.31 3.79 -8.38
C HIS A 29 3.82 3.61 -8.25
N ASN A 30 4.62 4.14 -9.18
CA ASN A 30 6.07 4.07 -9.11
C ASN A 30 6.65 4.91 -7.97
N VAL A 31 6.13 6.10 -7.68
CA VAL A 31 6.58 6.91 -6.52
C VAL A 31 6.35 6.17 -5.20
N ARG A 32 5.20 5.51 -5.03
CA ARG A 32 4.94 4.68 -3.85
C ARG A 32 5.88 3.48 -3.78
N ARG A 33 6.02 2.73 -4.89
CA ARG A 33 6.95 1.61 -4.97
C ARG A 33 8.37 2.03 -4.59
N ASP A 34 8.86 3.11 -5.17
CA ASP A 34 10.22 3.59 -4.96
C ASP A 34 10.43 4.04 -3.50
N TRP A 35 9.40 4.64 -2.88
CA TRP A 35 9.43 4.98 -1.46
C TRP A 35 9.52 3.71 -0.58
N VAL A 36 8.70 2.69 -0.87
CA VAL A 36 8.73 1.41 -0.13
C VAL A 36 10.10 0.74 -0.27
N ILE A 37 10.67 0.70 -1.49
CA ILE A 37 12.00 0.14 -1.74
C ILE A 37 13.05 0.87 -0.90
N GLN A 38 13.07 2.21 -0.93
CA GLN A 38 14.00 3.02 -0.12
C GLN A 38 13.82 2.79 1.38
N ALA A 39 12.58 2.67 1.86
CA ALA A 39 12.30 2.39 3.26
C ALA A 39 12.83 1.00 3.66
N LEU A 40 12.58 -0.02 2.84
CA LEU A 40 13.11 -1.37 3.05
C LEU A 40 14.64 -1.37 3.03
N ASP A 41 15.27 -0.68 2.07
CA ASP A 41 16.75 -0.56 2.00
C ASP A 41 17.36 -0.01 3.29
N HIS A 42 16.65 0.92 3.93
CA HIS A 42 17.16 1.59 5.13
C HIS A 42 17.02 0.74 6.39
N VAL A 43 16.03 -0.15 6.48
CA VAL A 43 15.71 -0.89 7.71
C VAL A 43 16.07 -2.39 7.65
N THR A 44 16.40 -2.92 6.47
CA THR A 44 16.62 -4.35 6.29
C THR A 44 18.05 -4.74 6.72
N PRO A 45 18.21 -5.65 7.70
CA PRO A 45 19.51 -6.24 8.01
C PRO A 45 19.92 -7.26 6.93
N SER A 46 21.18 -7.69 6.96
CA SER A 46 21.63 -8.80 6.11
C SER A 46 20.88 -10.09 6.47
N GLN A 47 20.45 -10.85 5.44
CA GLN A 47 19.70 -12.11 5.60
C GLN A 47 18.45 -11.96 6.48
N ALA A 48 17.65 -10.92 6.24
CA ALA A 48 16.45 -10.63 6.99
C ALA A 48 15.39 -11.73 6.87
N HIS A 49 14.58 -11.85 7.92
CA HIS A 49 13.31 -12.56 7.89
C HIS A 49 12.19 -11.53 7.72
N PHE A 50 11.53 -11.57 6.58
CA PHE A 50 10.44 -10.66 6.24
C PHE A 50 9.08 -11.28 6.52
N LEU A 51 8.12 -10.42 6.90
CA LEU A 51 6.68 -10.70 6.85
C LEU A 51 6.05 -9.76 5.82
N GLU A 52 5.44 -10.30 4.77
CA GLU A 52 4.66 -9.52 3.81
C GLU A 52 3.18 -9.73 4.05
N ILE A 53 2.44 -8.63 4.24
CA ILE A 53 0.99 -8.60 4.40
C ILE A 53 0.38 -8.01 3.14
N GLY A 54 -0.38 -8.81 2.41
CA GLY A 54 -0.91 -8.44 1.10
C GLY A 54 0.12 -8.58 -0.01
N ILE A 55 0.14 -9.74 -0.68
CA ILE A 55 1.13 -10.10 -1.70
C ILE A 55 0.89 -9.31 -3.01
N GLY A 56 -0.37 -9.23 -3.42
CA GLY A 56 -0.75 -8.61 -4.69
C GLY A 56 0.00 -9.24 -5.88
N CYS A 57 0.56 -8.41 -6.77
CA CYS A 57 1.32 -8.88 -7.92
C CYS A 57 2.75 -9.34 -7.61
N GLY A 58 3.15 -9.38 -6.33
CA GLY A 58 4.45 -9.89 -5.90
C GLY A 58 5.65 -8.96 -6.13
N ILE A 59 5.41 -7.68 -6.45
CA ILE A 59 6.50 -6.74 -6.77
C ILE A 59 7.49 -6.55 -5.61
N TYR A 60 6.99 -6.55 -4.38
CA TYR A 60 7.84 -6.45 -3.18
C TYR A 60 8.32 -7.82 -2.73
N THR A 61 7.53 -8.88 -2.95
CA THR A 61 7.89 -10.27 -2.63
C THR A 61 9.20 -10.66 -3.29
N HIS A 62 9.34 -10.41 -4.61
CA HIS A 62 10.57 -10.68 -5.34
C HIS A 62 11.77 -9.89 -4.79
N LEU A 63 11.57 -8.62 -4.45
CA LEU A 63 12.62 -7.78 -3.89
C LEU A 63 13.08 -8.30 -2.53
N MET A 64 12.16 -8.63 -1.62
CA MET A 64 12.48 -9.13 -0.29
C MET A 64 13.12 -10.51 -0.36
N ALA A 65 12.65 -11.39 -1.25
CA ALA A 65 13.19 -12.73 -1.47
C ALA A 65 14.66 -12.71 -1.96
N SER A 66 15.08 -11.66 -2.67
CA SER A 66 16.49 -11.46 -3.04
C SER A 66 17.39 -11.05 -1.88
N ARG A 67 16.82 -10.66 -0.73
CA ARG A 67 17.53 -10.13 0.45
C ARG A 67 17.45 -11.04 1.68
N GLY A 68 16.54 -12.01 1.68
CA GLY A 68 16.34 -12.90 2.81
C GLY A 68 15.21 -13.89 2.62
N LYS A 69 14.67 -14.38 3.73
CA LYS A 69 13.50 -15.27 3.74
C LYS A 69 12.24 -14.47 3.88
N VAL A 70 11.23 -14.76 3.08
CA VAL A 70 9.92 -14.09 3.11
C VAL A 70 8.85 -15.07 3.56
N PHE A 71 8.15 -14.71 4.60
CA PHE A 71 6.87 -15.28 4.94
C PHE A 71 5.80 -14.29 4.47
N ALA A 72 4.94 -14.71 3.52
CA ALA A 72 3.96 -13.84 2.90
C ALA A 72 2.55 -14.32 3.17
N ILE A 73 1.63 -13.40 3.42
CA ILE A 73 0.21 -13.72 3.65
C ILE A 73 -0.69 -12.88 2.77
N ASP A 74 -1.74 -13.51 2.28
CA ASP A 74 -2.82 -12.85 1.55
C ASP A 74 -4.13 -13.61 1.78
N ILE A 75 -5.27 -12.91 1.71
CA ILE A 75 -6.59 -13.56 1.73
C ILE A 75 -6.92 -14.24 0.41
N ASN A 76 -6.26 -13.84 -0.68
CA ASN A 76 -6.45 -14.37 -2.01
C ASN A 76 -5.47 -15.54 -2.28
N SER A 77 -6.02 -16.75 -2.38
CA SER A 77 -5.24 -17.96 -2.65
C SER A 77 -4.44 -17.90 -3.96
N ALA A 78 -4.90 -17.14 -4.95
CA ALA A 78 -4.22 -16.99 -6.23
C ALA A 78 -2.86 -16.28 -6.08
N PHE A 79 -2.80 -15.22 -5.27
CA PHE A 79 -1.54 -14.52 -4.98
C PHE A 79 -0.60 -15.39 -4.14
N VAL A 80 -1.15 -16.15 -3.19
CA VAL A 80 -0.39 -17.11 -2.37
C VAL A 80 0.24 -18.21 -3.23
N GLU A 81 -0.53 -18.81 -4.15
CA GLU A 81 -0.01 -19.84 -5.06
C GLU A 81 1.11 -19.29 -5.97
N ALA A 82 0.96 -18.07 -6.48
CA ALA A 82 1.99 -17.43 -7.31
C ALA A 82 3.26 -17.13 -6.49
N ALA A 83 3.11 -16.61 -5.28
CA ALA A 83 4.23 -16.28 -4.40
C ALA A 83 5.04 -17.52 -4.00
N ASN A 84 4.40 -18.68 -3.79
CA ASN A 84 5.08 -19.94 -3.47
C ASN A 84 5.95 -20.49 -4.61
N GLN A 85 5.88 -19.91 -5.81
CA GLN A 85 6.82 -20.23 -6.90
C GLN A 85 8.13 -19.41 -6.82
N ILE A 86 8.19 -18.41 -5.95
CA ILE A 86 9.38 -17.56 -5.81
C ILE A 86 10.34 -18.21 -4.81
N PRO A 87 11.63 -18.37 -5.16
CA PRO A 87 12.64 -18.89 -4.23
C PRO A 87 12.71 -18.05 -2.94
N ASN A 88 12.95 -18.69 -1.80
CA ASN A 88 13.01 -18.08 -0.47
C ASN A 88 11.68 -17.52 0.05
N VAL A 89 10.55 -17.83 -0.58
CA VAL A 89 9.21 -17.41 -0.15
C VAL A 89 8.42 -18.62 0.35
N VAL A 90 7.77 -18.44 1.49
CA VAL A 90 6.70 -19.31 1.99
C VAL A 90 5.46 -18.44 2.15
N ALA A 91 4.43 -18.73 1.39
CA ALA A 91 3.19 -17.98 1.42
C ALA A 91 2.01 -18.82 1.88
N GLN A 92 1.08 -18.24 2.65
CA GLN A 92 -0.15 -18.91 3.07
C GLN A 92 -1.36 -17.97 2.99
N VAL A 93 -2.54 -18.58 2.81
CA VAL A 93 -3.82 -17.85 2.91
C VAL A 93 -4.08 -17.55 4.39
N SER A 94 -4.18 -16.26 4.73
CA SER A 94 -4.31 -15.82 6.12
C SER A 94 -4.88 -14.41 6.21
N ASP A 95 -5.63 -14.15 7.29
CA ASP A 95 -6.17 -12.82 7.62
C ASP A 95 -5.40 -12.24 8.82
N ILE A 96 -4.63 -11.19 8.57
CA ILE A 96 -3.83 -10.50 9.58
C ILE A 96 -4.67 -9.91 10.74
N THR A 97 -5.97 -9.73 10.56
CA THR A 97 -6.83 -9.23 11.63
C THR A 97 -7.12 -10.29 12.69
N ILE A 98 -6.98 -11.57 12.34
CA ILE A 98 -7.33 -12.74 13.16
C ILE A 98 -6.08 -13.53 13.53
N ASP A 99 -5.24 -13.83 12.52
CA ASP A 99 -4.13 -14.75 12.65
C ASP A 99 -2.93 -14.09 13.35
N ARG A 100 -2.20 -14.89 14.11
CA ARG A 100 -1.02 -14.45 14.84
C ARG A 100 0.19 -15.25 14.43
N PHE A 101 1.33 -14.58 14.38
CA PHE A 101 2.60 -15.17 13.99
C PHE A 101 3.65 -14.97 15.09
N ASP A 102 4.61 -15.88 15.15
CA ASP A 102 5.72 -15.81 16.10
C ASP A 102 6.58 -14.56 15.84
N PRO A 103 7.21 -14.00 16.89
CA PRO A 103 8.04 -12.79 16.79
C PRO A 103 9.43 -13.10 16.20
N VAL A 104 9.45 -13.59 14.96
CA VAL A 104 10.67 -14.02 14.25
C VAL A 104 11.07 -13.11 13.10
N HIS A 105 10.26 -12.09 12.78
CA HIS A 105 10.49 -11.24 11.62
C HIS A 105 11.30 -9.99 11.98
N ASP A 106 12.28 -9.67 11.14
CA ASP A 106 13.09 -8.46 11.28
C ASP A 106 12.39 -7.24 10.69
N VAL A 107 11.68 -7.45 9.57
CA VAL A 107 10.93 -6.41 8.85
C VAL A 107 9.58 -6.94 8.40
N ALA A 108 8.52 -6.19 8.66
CA ALA A 108 7.21 -6.40 8.07
C ALA A 108 6.92 -5.34 6.99
N LEU A 109 6.26 -5.74 5.91
CA LEU A 109 5.71 -4.85 4.90
C LEU A 109 4.18 -4.99 4.87
N CYS A 110 3.48 -3.86 4.96
CA CYS A 110 2.03 -3.78 4.80
C CYS A 110 1.73 -2.58 3.88
N SER A 111 1.58 -2.84 2.59
CA SER A 111 1.43 -1.78 1.59
C SER A 111 0.05 -1.85 0.94
N GLU A 112 -0.78 -0.83 1.16
CA GLU A 112 -2.14 -0.70 0.61
C GLU A 112 -3.03 -1.91 1.02
N VAL A 113 -3.03 -2.26 2.31
CA VAL A 113 -3.85 -3.35 2.87
C VAL A 113 -4.80 -2.85 3.95
N LEU A 114 -4.36 -1.94 4.82
CA LEU A 114 -5.17 -1.53 5.98
C LEU A 114 -6.50 -0.87 5.61
N GLU A 115 -6.61 -0.27 4.43
CA GLU A 115 -7.85 0.29 3.90
C GLU A 115 -8.89 -0.77 3.51
N HIS A 116 -8.45 -2.01 3.31
CA HIS A 116 -9.29 -3.15 2.93
C HIS A 116 -9.74 -4.01 4.12
N VAL A 117 -9.17 -3.78 5.31
CA VAL A 117 -9.53 -4.53 6.52
C VAL A 117 -10.44 -3.71 7.43
N ARG A 118 -11.45 -4.37 8.05
CA ARG A 118 -12.40 -3.69 8.95
C ARG A 118 -11.74 -3.31 10.27
N ASP A 119 -10.90 -4.19 10.80
CA ASP A 119 -10.19 -4.01 12.08
C ASP A 119 -8.69 -3.81 11.88
N SER A 120 -8.33 -2.62 11.41
CA SER A 120 -6.92 -2.23 11.23
C SER A 120 -6.16 -2.14 12.56
N ALA A 121 -6.85 -1.93 13.69
CA ALA A 121 -6.20 -1.91 14.99
C ALA A 121 -5.72 -3.31 15.41
N SER A 122 -6.53 -4.34 15.19
CA SER A 122 -6.11 -5.74 15.40
C SER A 122 -5.01 -6.15 14.42
N ALA A 123 -5.10 -5.76 13.15
CA ALA A 123 -4.04 -6.00 12.17
C ALA A 123 -2.69 -5.42 12.66
N LEU A 124 -2.66 -4.15 13.07
CA LEU A 124 -1.44 -3.50 13.59
C LEU A 124 -0.88 -4.20 14.84
N LYS A 125 -1.75 -4.64 15.77
CA LYS A 125 -1.32 -5.40 16.96
C LYS A 125 -0.72 -6.75 16.59
N ASN A 126 -1.31 -7.48 15.63
CA ASN A 126 -0.81 -8.77 15.19
C ASN A 126 0.52 -8.63 14.43
N ILE A 127 0.67 -7.59 13.59
CA ILE A 127 1.94 -7.25 12.95
C ILE A 127 3.01 -6.90 14.00
N TYR A 128 2.66 -6.08 15.01
CA TYR A 128 3.57 -5.77 16.10
C TYR A 128 4.05 -7.03 16.82
N ALA A 129 3.14 -7.95 17.13
CA ALA A 129 3.47 -9.19 17.83
C ALA A 129 4.39 -10.10 17.00
N SER A 130 4.29 -10.10 15.68
CA SER A 130 5.10 -10.92 14.75
C SER A 130 6.53 -10.42 14.56
N LEU A 131 6.81 -9.17 14.87
CA LEU A 131 8.15 -8.59 14.74
C LEU A 131 9.03 -8.92 15.95
N LYS A 132 10.32 -9.10 15.73
CA LYS A 132 11.32 -9.14 16.80
C LYS A 132 11.37 -7.79 17.55
N PRO A 133 11.76 -7.76 18.83
CA PRO A 133 12.15 -6.51 19.48
C PRO A 133 13.22 -5.77 18.67
N GLY A 134 12.97 -4.51 18.32
CA GLY A 134 13.80 -3.72 17.41
C GLY A 134 13.51 -3.88 15.94
N GLY A 135 12.57 -4.77 15.54
CA GLY A 135 12.13 -4.95 14.16
C GLY A 135 11.27 -3.79 13.65
N TYR A 136 11.10 -3.71 12.34
CA TYR A 136 10.45 -2.58 11.65
C TYR A 136 9.20 -3.00 10.89
N LEU A 137 8.24 -2.08 10.80
CA LEU A 137 7.11 -2.15 9.89
C LEU A 137 7.23 -1.00 8.88
N VAL A 138 7.26 -1.33 7.59
CA VAL A 138 7.03 -0.39 6.48
C VAL A 138 5.56 -0.46 6.11
N LEU A 139 4.87 0.68 6.22
CA LEU A 139 3.42 0.74 6.04
C LEU A 139 3.06 1.86 5.07
N THR A 140 2.20 1.56 4.09
CA THR A 140 1.53 2.56 3.26
C THR A 140 0.03 2.34 3.22
N THR A 141 -0.73 3.42 3.14
CA THR A 141 -2.19 3.40 2.97
C THR A 141 -2.66 4.75 2.41
N PRO A 142 -3.78 4.80 1.64
CA PRO A 142 -4.31 6.05 1.14
C PRO A 142 -4.65 7.04 2.25
N ASN A 143 -4.51 8.33 1.95
CA ASN A 143 -4.89 9.38 2.87
C ASN A 143 -6.36 9.76 2.67
N SER A 144 -7.15 9.68 3.73
CA SER A 144 -8.59 10.01 3.74
C SER A 144 -8.92 11.44 3.24
N TYR A 145 -7.97 12.37 3.33
CA TYR A 145 -8.10 13.76 2.84
C TYR A 145 -7.39 13.99 1.51
N SER A 146 -6.88 12.95 0.87
CA SER A 146 -6.24 13.11 -0.44
C SER A 146 -7.20 13.69 -1.48
N THR A 147 -6.64 14.38 -2.47
CA THR A 147 -7.42 14.92 -3.58
C THR A 147 -8.23 13.86 -4.32
N VAL A 148 -7.74 12.62 -4.40
CA VAL A 148 -8.47 11.47 -4.96
C VAL A 148 -9.73 11.19 -4.15
N GLU A 149 -9.58 11.03 -2.84
CA GLU A 149 -10.70 10.71 -1.94
C GLU A 149 -11.72 11.84 -1.83
N LEU A 150 -11.24 13.10 -1.81
CA LEU A 150 -12.11 14.27 -1.81
C LEU A 150 -12.88 14.38 -3.13
N THR A 151 -12.22 14.15 -4.27
CA THR A 151 -12.87 14.15 -5.58
C THR A 151 -13.90 13.02 -5.67
N ALA A 152 -13.56 11.80 -5.23
CA ALA A 152 -14.51 10.68 -5.21
C ALA A 152 -15.76 11.00 -4.36
N ARG A 153 -15.60 11.66 -3.22
CA ARG A 153 -16.74 12.10 -2.38
C ARG A 153 -17.60 13.18 -3.06
N LEU A 154 -16.99 14.13 -3.76
CA LEU A 154 -17.71 15.17 -4.51
C LEU A 154 -18.43 14.59 -5.72
N LEU A 155 -17.86 13.57 -6.35
CA LEU A 155 -18.38 12.89 -7.54
C LEU A 155 -19.47 11.85 -7.21
N SER A 156 -19.67 11.48 -5.94
CA SER A 156 -20.74 10.54 -5.51
C SER A 156 -22.17 11.07 -5.74
N PHE A 157 -22.33 12.32 -6.20
CA PHE A 157 -23.59 12.85 -6.70
C PHE A 157 -23.86 12.33 -8.14
N GLY A 158 -24.72 11.36 -8.24
CA GLY A 158 -25.26 10.52 -9.32
C GLY A 158 -24.94 10.79 -10.80
N LEU A 159 -24.89 12.02 -11.30
CA LEU A 159 -24.62 12.33 -12.70
C LEU A 159 -23.13 12.24 -13.07
N VAL A 160 -22.28 12.62 -12.13
CA VAL A 160 -20.82 12.67 -12.33
C VAL A 160 -20.20 11.29 -12.19
N VAL A 161 -20.79 10.39 -11.39
CA VAL A 161 -20.40 8.98 -11.31
C VAL A 161 -20.58 8.28 -12.66
N LYS A 162 -21.69 8.56 -13.39
CA LYS A 162 -21.90 8.01 -14.73
C LYS A 162 -20.84 8.49 -15.72
N LEU A 163 -20.44 9.77 -15.64
CA LEU A 163 -19.40 10.34 -16.49
C LEU A 163 -18.00 9.80 -16.14
N ALA A 164 -17.72 9.65 -14.85
CA ALA A 164 -16.48 9.06 -14.36
C ALA A 164 -16.36 7.58 -14.78
N ARG A 165 -17.42 6.79 -14.66
CA ARG A 165 -17.46 5.40 -15.15
C ARG A 165 -17.18 5.30 -16.66
N LEU A 166 -17.69 6.25 -17.46
CA LEU A 166 -17.44 6.29 -18.90
C LEU A 166 -15.97 6.61 -19.23
N ILE A 167 -15.32 7.44 -18.40
CA ILE A 167 -13.94 7.89 -18.59
C ILE A 167 -12.93 6.89 -18.01
N TYR A 168 -13.23 6.30 -16.86
CA TYR A 168 -12.28 5.45 -16.12
C TYR A 168 -12.41 3.96 -16.47
N GLY A 169 -13.52 3.55 -17.11
CA GLY A 169 -13.75 2.14 -17.47
C GLY A 169 -13.86 1.17 -16.28
N GLU A 170 -13.79 1.67 -15.06
CA GLU A 170 -13.84 0.91 -13.81
C GLU A 170 -15.02 1.37 -12.96
N SER A 171 -15.61 0.45 -12.20
CA SER A 171 -16.61 0.82 -11.21
C SER A 171 -15.93 1.60 -10.07
N VAL A 172 -16.24 2.88 -9.94
CA VAL A 172 -15.73 3.76 -8.86
C VAL A 172 -16.12 3.21 -7.47
N ASP A 173 -17.11 2.32 -7.41
CA ASP A 173 -17.58 1.65 -6.20
C ASP A 173 -16.67 0.49 -5.74
N ASP A 174 -15.73 0.02 -6.59
CA ASP A 174 -14.94 -1.20 -6.37
C ASP A 174 -13.47 -0.97 -5.95
N LEU A 175 -13.13 0.23 -5.47
CA LEU A 175 -11.81 0.42 -4.83
C LEU A 175 -11.68 -0.41 -3.53
N GLY A 176 -12.77 -1.02 -3.05
CA GLY A 176 -12.77 -1.88 -1.86
C GLY A 176 -12.29 -1.21 -0.58
N HIS A 177 -12.12 0.13 -0.58
CA HIS A 177 -11.64 0.89 0.57
C HIS A 177 -12.75 1.03 1.60
N ILE A 178 -12.82 0.10 2.54
CA ILE A 178 -13.81 0.08 3.62
C ILE A 178 -13.35 0.85 4.86
N ASN A 179 -12.03 1.07 5.00
CA ASN A 179 -11.41 1.69 6.18
C ASN A 179 -10.46 2.83 5.78
N ARG A 180 -11.02 4.00 5.51
CA ARG A 180 -10.26 5.19 5.14
C ARG A 180 -9.83 5.96 6.37
N MET A 181 -8.55 6.02 6.63
CA MET A 181 -7.99 6.65 7.83
C MET A 181 -7.33 8.00 7.53
N THR A 182 -7.58 8.95 8.41
CA THR A 182 -6.76 10.16 8.50
C THR A 182 -5.43 9.84 9.18
N ARG A 183 -4.43 10.71 8.98
CA ARG A 183 -3.15 10.59 9.68
C ARG A 183 -3.31 10.48 11.22
N SER A 184 -4.22 11.24 11.80
CA SER A 184 -4.46 11.22 13.25
C SER A 184 -5.05 9.90 13.72
N GLN A 185 -6.05 9.37 12.99
CA GLN A 185 -6.67 8.08 13.31
C GLN A 185 -5.66 6.93 13.22
N LEU A 186 -4.87 6.91 12.13
CA LEU A 186 -3.84 5.89 11.95
C LEU A 186 -2.75 6.02 13.03
N ARG A 187 -2.32 7.24 13.35
CA ARG A 187 -1.35 7.49 14.43
C ARG A 187 -1.84 6.95 15.77
N THR A 188 -3.10 7.19 16.13
CA THR A 188 -3.68 6.66 17.38
C THR A 188 -3.63 5.12 17.41
N GLN A 189 -3.92 4.45 16.30
CA GLN A 189 -3.85 2.99 16.24
C GLN A 189 -2.40 2.47 16.31
N ILE A 190 -1.46 3.16 15.67
CA ILE A 190 -0.03 2.85 15.70
C ILE A 190 0.49 2.94 17.15
N ASP A 191 0.17 4.02 17.85
CA ASP A 191 0.57 4.24 19.25
C ASP A 191 -0.08 3.19 20.18
N ALA A 192 -1.36 2.88 19.96
CA ALA A 192 -2.09 1.85 20.71
C ALA A 192 -1.56 0.42 20.48
N ALA A 193 -0.96 0.15 19.31
CA ALA A 193 -0.29 -1.11 19.01
C ALA A 193 1.11 -1.21 19.66
N GLY A 194 1.68 -0.08 20.13
CA GLY A 194 2.98 -0.02 20.80
C GLY A 194 4.16 0.32 19.88
N PHE A 195 3.92 0.72 18.65
CA PHE A 195 4.98 1.12 17.73
C PHE A 195 5.55 2.50 18.04
N GLU A 196 6.87 2.65 17.84
CA GLU A 196 7.54 3.95 17.72
C GLU A 196 7.53 4.39 16.26
N VAL A 197 7.20 5.66 15.99
CA VAL A 197 7.28 6.23 14.63
C VAL A 197 8.70 6.70 14.37
N VAL A 198 9.36 6.07 13.41
CA VAL A 198 10.71 6.44 12.94
C VAL A 198 10.65 7.50 11.85
N ARG A 199 9.75 7.31 10.88
CA ARG A 199 9.57 8.23 9.75
C ARG A 199 8.10 8.23 9.34
N GLN A 200 7.57 9.41 9.02
CA GLN A 200 6.24 9.57 8.46
C GLN A 200 6.25 10.64 7.38
N GLU A 201 5.71 10.30 6.23
CA GLU A 201 5.57 11.21 5.08
C GLU A 201 4.24 10.99 4.40
N ASN A 202 3.79 12.01 3.67
CA ASN A 202 2.74 11.85 2.68
C ASN A 202 3.38 12.10 1.31
N ILE A 203 3.06 11.26 0.35
CA ILE A 203 3.66 11.30 -0.97
C ILE A 203 2.62 11.35 -2.07
N ALA A 204 3.07 11.78 -3.24
CA ALA A 204 2.31 11.88 -4.47
C ALA A 204 1.09 12.81 -4.37
N PHE A 205 0.75 13.45 -5.46
CA PHE A 205 -0.41 14.31 -5.60
C PHE A 205 -1.14 13.92 -6.88
N TYR A 206 -2.45 13.76 -6.79
CA TYR A 206 -3.24 13.39 -7.95
C TYR A 206 -4.45 14.30 -8.08
N LEU A 207 -4.57 14.93 -9.23
CA LEU A 207 -5.76 15.69 -9.58
C LEU A 207 -6.40 15.04 -10.81
N PRO A 208 -7.55 14.34 -10.65
CA PRO A 208 -8.12 13.46 -11.68
C PRO A 208 -8.19 14.07 -13.08
N VAL A 209 -8.77 15.27 -13.21
CA VAL A 209 -8.94 15.92 -14.53
C VAL A 209 -7.60 16.19 -15.22
N ILE A 210 -6.62 16.73 -14.48
CA ILE A 210 -5.29 17.02 -15.00
C ILE A 210 -4.55 15.72 -15.33
N ALA A 211 -4.67 14.74 -14.45
CA ALA A 211 -4.03 13.45 -14.59
C ALA A 211 -4.48 12.68 -15.85
N GLU A 212 -5.77 12.75 -16.16
CA GLU A 212 -6.33 11.97 -17.26
C GLU A 212 -6.16 12.65 -18.63
N PHE A 213 -6.18 13.98 -18.68
CA PHE A 213 -6.26 14.70 -19.95
C PHE A 213 -4.99 15.46 -20.34
N CYS A 214 -4.03 15.66 -19.44
CA CYS A 214 -2.84 16.48 -19.70
C CYS A 214 -1.55 15.68 -19.95
N GLY A 215 -1.61 14.34 -20.02
CA GLY A 215 -0.45 13.50 -20.33
C GLY A 215 0.79 13.85 -19.46
N ASP A 216 1.96 13.99 -20.10
CA ASP A 216 3.21 14.33 -19.38
C ASP A 216 3.20 15.69 -18.69
N LEU A 217 2.45 16.66 -19.20
CA LEU A 217 2.24 17.93 -18.52
C LEU A 217 1.49 17.72 -17.20
N GLY A 218 0.50 16.83 -17.19
CA GLY A 218 -0.21 16.44 -15.98
C GLY A 218 0.71 15.87 -14.91
N VAL A 219 1.66 15.01 -15.30
CA VAL A 219 2.70 14.49 -14.39
C VAL A 219 3.52 15.62 -13.79
N ARG A 220 4.01 16.54 -14.61
CA ARG A 220 4.84 17.68 -14.15
C ARG A 220 4.09 18.58 -13.17
N ILE A 221 2.81 18.85 -13.43
CA ILE A 221 1.94 19.61 -12.54
C ILE A 221 1.76 18.87 -11.20
N CYS A 222 1.40 17.58 -11.25
CA CYS A 222 1.23 16.77 -10.05
C CYS A 222 2.53 16.66 -9.23
N GLN A 223 3.68 16.50 -9.88
CA GLN A 223 4.99 16.50 -9.23
C GLN A 223 5.31 17.85 -8.56
N TRP A 224 4.98 18.96 -9.22
CA TRP A 224 5.19 20.28 -8.65
C TRP A 224 4.37 20.48 -7.38
N PHE A 225 3.07 20.12 -7.40
CA PHE A 225 2.21 20.16 -6.22
C PHE A 225 2.72 19.21 -5.13
N ALA A 226 3.09 17.98 -5.48
CA ALA A 226 3.61 17.01 -4.50
C ALA A 226 4.80 17.60 -3.74
N ARG A 227 5.77 18.21 -4.43
CA ARG A 227 6.94 18.84 -3.80
C ARG A 227 6.58 20.05 -2.94
N ARG A 228 5.60 20.87 -3.36
CA ARG A 228 5.18 22.06 -2.62
C ARG A 228 4.36 21.75 -1.38
N LEU A 229 3.56 20.69 -1.43
CA LEU A 229 2.67 20.28 -0.34
C LEU A 229 3.40 19.39 0.67
N ALA A 230 4.43 18.65 0.26
CA ALA A 230 5.22 17.83 1.17
C ALA A 230 5.79 18.67 2.33
N GLY A 231 5.62 18.19 3.56
CA GLY A 231 6.06 18.88 4.78
C GLY A 231 5.24 20.12 5.18
N SER A 232 4.27 20.55 4.37
CA SER A 232 3.37 21.67 4.68
C SER A 232 2.14 21.22 5.47
N ARG A 233 1.35 22.19 5.97
CA ARG A 233 0.03 21.92 6.58
C ARG A 233 -0.98 21.32 5.59
N LEU A 234 -0.72 21.40 4.29
CA LEU A 234 -1.53 20.84 3.21
C LEU A 234 -1.05 19.44 2.77
N ALA A 235 -0.03 18.87 3.41
CA ALA A 235 0.41 17.50 3.15
C ALA A 235 -0.71 16.43 3.23
N PRO A 236 -1.79 16.60 4.02
CA PRO A 236 -2.94 15.68 3.96
C PRO A 236 -3.64 15.57 2.61
N LEU A 237 -3.44 16.53 1.69
CA LEU A 237 -3.96 16.46 0.32
C LEU A 237 -3.16 15.49 -0.57
N LEU A 238 -1.98 15.05 -0.13
CA LEU A 238 -1.18 14.05 -0.84
C LEU A 238 -1.84 12.67 -0.75
N TRP A 239 -1.58 11.86 -1.77
CA TRP A 239 -2.33 10.63 -2.03
C TRP A 239 -2.13 9.57 -0.94
N THR A 240 -0.88 9.23 -0.65
CA THR A 240 -0.54 8.09 0.21
C THR A 240 0.16 8.54 1.48
N GLN A 241 -0.24 8.00 2.62
CA GLN A 241 0.48 8.05 3.89
C GLN A 241 1.52 6.95 3.92
N CYS A 242 2.76 7.29 4.26
CA CYS A 242 3.89 6.40 4.32
C CYS A 242 4.52 6.45 5.71
N TRP A 243 4.74 5.30 6.32
CA TRP A 243 5.22 5.17 7.68
C TRP A 243 6.32 4.13 7.78
N VAL A 244 7.40 4.46 8.47
CA VAL A 244 8.37 3.51 9.00
C VAL A 244 8.21 3.49 10.51
N LEU A 245 7.84 2.32 11.02
CA LEU A 245 7.53 2.10 12.42
C LEU A 245 8.51 1.09 12.99
N ARG A 246 8.77 1.16 14.28
CA ARG A 246 9.68 0.25 14.98
C ARG A 246 9.00 -0.36 16.18
N ARG A 247 9.16 -1.67 16.35
CA ARG A 247 8.89 -2.30 17.65
C ARG A 247 10.04 -1.96 18.60
N PRO A 248 9.80 -1.30 19.75
CA PRO A 248 10.85 -0.98 20.71
C PRO A 248 11.62 -2.22 21.15
N LYS A 249 12.89 -2.02 21.51
CA LYS A 249 13.63 -3.02 22.29
C LYS A 249 13.17 -2.94 23.74
N PRO A 250 13.14 -4.06 24.49
CA PRO A 250 12.81 -4.02 25.91
C PRO A 250 13.80 -3.19 26.72
#